data_30686928b35ea2a8d543a75a27309d5b
#
_entry.id   30686928b35ea2a8d543a75a27309d5b
#
_cell.length_a   1.000
_cell.length_b   1.000
_cell.length_c   1.000
_cell.angle_alpha   90.00
_cell.angle_beta   90.00
_cell.angle_gamma   90.00
#
_symmetry.space_group_name_H-M   'P 1'
#
loop_
_entity.id
_entity.type
_entity.pdbx_description
1 polymer ?
#
loop_
_entity_poly.entity_id
_entity_poly.type
_entity_poly.pdbx_seq_one_letter_code
_entity_poly.pdbx_strand_id
1 'polypeptide(L)'
;MVLPAGIITDNATQAYSQYIFEGHVKSLYHFTNTEKLFPIDSRYTFLLMSLFDSEEFDCVFYASRIEDIDNPSNHVIFRKGDFDLFNPNTHTCVLVRTQQDLDLCRKIYNSSPILLNETTESGVTNNPWNIRFMSRMFHMSEDSGLFHSEYDSDSLVPLYQGRMIHQFDNRWATYEKINDSKEARLVT
;
A
#
# COMPACT_ATOMS: atom_id res chain seq x y z
N MET A 1 6.21 -17.17 -16.43
CA MET A 1 5.29 -16.28 -17.19
C MET A 1 5.61 -14.83 -16.90
N VAL A 2 5.24 -13.90 -17.78
CA VAL A 2 5.38 -12.44 -17.57
C VAL A 2 3.99 -11.86 -17.38
N LEU A 3 3.76 -11.11 -16.29
CA LEU A 3 2.44 -10.59 -15.91
C LEU A 3 2.57 -9.14 -15.39
N PRO A 4 1.50 -8.31 -15.47
CA PRO A 4 1.47 -7.04 -14.75
C PRO A 4 1.59 -7.26 -13.24
N ALA A 5 2.34 -6.39 -12.53
CA ALA A 5 2.57 -6.56 -11.10
C ALA A 5 1.29 -6.42 -10.24
N GLY A 6 0.29 -5.68 -10.72
CA GLY A 6 -1.01 -5.55 -10.07
C GLY A 6 -1.69 -6.87 -9.74
N ILE A 7 -1.33 -7.96 -10.45
CA ILE A 7 -1.94 -9.28 -10.21
C ILE A 7 -1.68 -9.82 -8.80
N ILE A 8 -0.62 -9.36 -8.13
CA ILE A 8 -0.28 -9.77 -6.76
C ILE A 8 -0.42 -8.64 -5.73
N THR A 9 -0.62 -7.40 -6.17
CA THR A 9 -0.67 -6.23 -5.28
C THR A 9 -2.05 -5.60 -5.18
N ASP A 10 -2.92 -5.82 -6.18
CA ASP A 10 -4.21 -5.15 -6.24
C ASP A 10 -5.30 -5.97 -5.55
N ASN A 11 -6.17 -5.29 -4.82
CA ASN A 11 -7.30 -5.93 -4.15
C ASN A 11 -8.28 -6.61 -5.13
N ALA A 12 -8.40 -6.10 -6.36
CA ALA A 12 -9.26 -6.68 -7.39
C ALA A 12 -8.86 -8.11 -7.81
N THR A 13 -7.60 -8.50 -7.56
CA THR A 13 -7.04 -9.81 -7.91
C THR A 13 -6.80 -10.71 -6.69
N GLN A 14 -7.36 -10.37 -5.53
CA GLN A 14 -7.10 -11.07 -4.27
C GLN A 14 -7.34 -12.59 -4.33
N ALA A 15 -8.41 -13.05 -4.98
CA ALA A 15 -8.72 -14.47 -5.10
C ALA A 15 -7.62 -15.24 -5.86
N TYR A 16 -7.01 -14.61 -6.87
CA TYR A 16 -5.89 -15.19 -7.59
C TYR A 16 -4.61 -15.16 -6.74
N SER A 17 -4.34 -14.05 -6.06
CA SER A 17 -3.19 -13.92 -5.16
C SER A 17 -3.25 -14.96 -4.06
N GLN A 18 -4.41 -15.14 -3.43
CA GLN A 18 -4.63 -16.18 -2.43
C GLN A 18 -4.27 -17.56 -2.98
N TYR A 19 -4.85 -17.94 -4.12
CA TYR A 19 -4.59 -19.24 -4.73
C TYR A 19 -3.10 -19.49 -4.98
N ILE A 20 -2.37 -18.54 -5.56
CA ILE A 20 -0.95 -18.74 -5.88
C ILE A 20 -0.07 -18.77 -4.62
N PHE A 21 -0.40 -17.98 -3.59
CA PHE A 21 0.38 -17.91 -2.36
C PHE A 21 0.02 -19.03 -1.36
N GLU A 22 -1.03 -19.81 -1.60
CA GLU A 22 -1.32 -21.06 -0.90
C GLU A 22 -0.32 -22.20 -1.19
N GLY A 23 0.74 -21.91 -1.95
CA GLY A 23 1.84 -22.83 -2.21
C GLY A 23 2.03 -23.22 -3.67
N HIS A 24 1.46 -22.44 -4.61
CA HIS A 24 1.54 -22.73 -6.05
C HIS A 24 2.57 -21.86 -6.80
N VAL A 25 3.38 -21.08 -6.09
CA VAL A 25 4.46 -20.27 -6.67
C VAL A 25 5.81 -20.76 -6.17
N LYS A 26 6.81 -20.79 -7.04
CA LYS A 26 8.20 -21.12 -6.71
C LYS A 26 9.08 -19.88 -6.67
N SER A 27 8.92 -19.00 -7.66
CA SER A 27 9.68 -17.75 -7.71
C SER A 27 8.85 -16.62 -8.29
N LEU A 28 9.13 -15.40 -7.77
CA LEU A 28 8.44 -14.20 -8.12
C LEU A 28 9.42 -13.03 -8.17
N TYR A 29 9.70 -12.54 -9.38
CA TYR A 29 10.62 -11.44 -9.58
C TYR A 29 9.87 -10.23 -10.11
N HIS A 30 9.80 -9.19 -9.27
CA HIS A 30 9.10 -7.94 -9.54
C HIS A 30 10.07 -6.92 -10.14
N PHE A 31 9.71 -6.40 -11.31
CA PHE A 31 10.48 -5.42 -12.06
C PHE A 31 9.79 -4.06 -12.12
N THR A 32 10.58 -3.01 -12.02
CA THR A 32 10.22 -1.67 -12.44
C THR A 32 10.69 -1.44 -13.90
N ASN A 33 9.92 -0.69 -14.70
CA ASN A 33 10.32 -0.42 -16.08
C ASN A 33 11.14 0.87 -16.23
N THR A 34 11.90 1.23 -15.19
CA THR A 34 12.72 2.46 -15.19
C THR A 34 13.84 2.44 -16.22
N GLU A 35 14.45 1.29 -16.44
CA GLU A 35 15.50 1.07 -17.47
C GLU A 35 14.91 0.71 -18.85
N LYS A 36 13.59 0.87 -19.03
CA LYS A 36 12.93 0.64 -20.33
C LYS A 36 13.13 -0.77 -20.89
N LEU A 37 13.06 -1.81 -20.06
CA LEU A 37 13.06 -3.21 -20.50
C LEU A 37 11.93 -3.49 -21.50
N PHE A 38 10.81 -2.80 -21.36
CA PHE A 38 9.73 -2.74 -22.35
C PHE A 38 9.53 -1.31 -22.86
N PRO A 39 9.18 -1.12 -24.15
CA PRO A 39 8.95 0.21 -24.74
C PRO A 39 7.59 0.82 -24.35
N ILE A 40 7.30 0.82 -23.04
CA ILE A 40 6.09 1.39 -22.43
C ILE A 40 6.47 2.42 -21.37
N ASP A 41 5.48 3.03 -20.73
CA ASP A 41 5.71 4.00 -19.65
C ASP A 41 6.52 3.38 -18.50
N SER A 42 7.49 4.14 -17.97
CA SER A 42 8.39 3.70 -16.88
C SER A 42 7.70 3.44 -15.54
N ARG A 43 6.48 3.94 -15.37
CA ARG A 43 5.67 3.73 -14.16
C ARG A 43 5.05 2.33 -14.08
N TYR A 44 4.98 1.62 -15.21
CA TYR A 44 4.49 0.24 -15.19
C TYR A 44 5.50 -0.70 -14.56
N THR A 45 4.96 -1.65 -13.81
CA THR A 45 5.72 -2.72 -13.17
C THR A 45 5.20 -4.07 -13.66
N PHE A 46 6.06 -5.06 -13.70
CA PHE A 46 5.71 -6.39 -14.16
C PHE A 46 6.40 -7.47 -13.31
N LEU A 47 5.95 -8.69 -13.47
CA LEU A 47 6.46 -9.87 -12.78
C LEU A 47 7.00 -10.90 -13.76
N LEU A 48 8.11 -11.53 -13.37
CA LEU A 48 8.44 -12.87 -13.85
C LEU A 48 8.02 -13.85 -12.75
N MET A 49 7.16 -14.79 -13.09
CA MET A 49 6.65 -15.76 -12.11
C MET A 49 6.80 -17.17 -12.64
N SER A 50 7.29 -18.07 -11.79
CA SER A 50 7.27 -19.52 -12.02
C SER A 50 6.34 -20.19 -11.01
N LEU A 51 5.48 -21.07 -11.52
CA LEU A 51 4.51 -21.81 -10.71
C LEU A 51 5.05 -23.21 -10.45
N PHE A 52 5.04 -23.60 -9.22
CA PHE A 52 5.35 -24.94 -8.74
C PHE A 52 4.92 -25.04 -7.27
N ASP A 53 4.51 -26.22 -6.83
CA ASP A 53 4.13 -26.44 -5.43
C ASP A 53 5.36 -26.28 -4.53
N SER A 54 5.31 -25.30 -3.63
CA SER A 54 6.41 -24.97 -2.74
C SER A 54 5.91 -24.32 -1.45
N GLU A 55 6.54 -24.66 -0.34
CA GLU A 55 6.29 -24.01 0.96
C GLU A 55 7.09 -22.70 1.12
N GLU A 56 8.13 -22.53 0.33
CA GLU A 56 8.97 -21.33 0.30
C GLU A 56 9.06 -20.78 -1.11
N PHE A 57 9.02 -19.45 -1.23
CA PHE A 57 9.03 -18.72 -2.50
C PHE A 57 10.26 -17.84 -2.58
N ASP A 58 11.02 -17.97 -3.65
CA ASP A 58 12.14 -17.10 -3.93
C ASP A 58 11.65 -15.82 -4.64
N CYS A 59 11.84 -14.68 -3.98
CA CYS A 59 11.35 -13.39 -4.47
C CYS A 59 12.49 -12.39 -4.64
N VAL A 60 12.41 -11.58 -5.70
CA VAL A 60 13.21 -10.37 -5.87
C VAL A 60 12.25 -9.21 -6.17
N PHE A 61 12.39 -8.10 -5.44
CA PHE A 61 11.51 -6.94 -5.62
C PHE A 61 12.30 -5.71 -6.07
N TYR A 62 11.62 -4.88 -6.87
CA TYR A 62 12.18 -3.63 -7.39
C TYR A 62 13.40 -3.81 -8.30
N ALA A 63 13.56 -4.97 -8.95
CA ALA A 63 14.57 -5.14 -9.98
C ALA A 63 14.32 -4.12 -11.12
N SER A 64 15.38 -3.56 -11.65
CA SER A 64 15.35 -2.65 -12.79
C SER A 64 16.06 -3.23 -14.01
N ARG A 65 16.95 -4.18 -13.77
CA ARG A 65 17.75 -4.89 -14.76
C ARG A 65 17.65 -6.40 -14.56
N ILE A 66 17.93 -7.15 -15.60
CA ILE A 66 17.89 -8.62 -15.53
C ILE A 66 18.96 -9.13 -14.55
N GLU A 67 20.12 -8.50 -14.53
CA GLU A 67 21.25 -8.84 -13.66
C GLU A 67 20.95 -8.68 -12.16
N ASP A 68 19.90 -7.92 -11.82
CA ASP A 68 19.49 -7.76 -10.42
C ASP A 68 18.99 -9.09 -9.82
N ILE A 69 18.53 -10.03 -10.66
CA ILE A 69 18.12 -11.37 -10.21
C ILE A 69 19.34 -12.25 -9.87
N ASP A 70 20.50 -11.97 -10.46
CA ASP A 70 21.72 -12.77 -10.22
C ASP A 70 22.41 -12.38 -8.90
N ASN A 71 21.97 -11.28 -8.27
CA ASN A 71 22.55 -10.83 -7.01
C ASN A 71 21.88 -11.50 -5.81
N PRO A 72 22.56 -12.40 -5.07
CA PRO A 72 21.98 -13.11 -3.94
C PRO A 72 21.43 -12.21 -2.84
N SER A 73 21.95 -10.98 -2.70
CA SER A 73 21.48 -10.03 -1.68
C SER A 73 20.10 -9.45 -1.96
N ASN A 74 19.61 -9.60 -3.20
CA ASN A 74 18.26 -9.13 -3.58
C ASN A 74 17.19 -10.19 -3.35
N HIS A 75 17.59 -11.43 -3.08
CA HIS A 75 16.65 -12.52 -2.87
C HIS A 75 16.06 -12.49 -1.47
N VAL A 76 14.74 -12.68 -1.43
CA VAL A 76 13.94 -12.71 -0.21
C VAL A 76 13.10 -13.97 -0.21
N ILE A 77 13.19 -14.76 0.86
CA ILE A 77 12.48 -16.03 0.97
C ILE A 77 11.19 -15.84 1.77
N PHE A 78 10.08 -15.83 1.08
CA PHE A 78 8.75 -15.86 1.66
C PHE A 78 8.33 -17.29 2.00
N ARG A 79 7.42 -17.42 2.96
CA ARG A 79 6.77 -18.66 3.33
C ARG A 79 5.27 -18.57 3.11
N LYS A 80 4.63 -19.69 2.90
CA LYS A 80 3.19 -19.79 2.67
C LYS A 80 2.33 -18.98 3.65
N GLY A 81 2.63 -18.95 4.93
CA GLY A 81 1.86 -18.22 5.93
C GLY A 81 2.14 -16.71 6.01
N ASP A 82 3.14 -16.18 5.30
CA ASP A 82 3.48 -14.76 5.41
C ASP A 82 2.38 -13.84 4.85
N PHE A 83 1.69 -14.27 3.80
CA PHE A 83 0.64 -13.48 3.16
C PHE A 83 -0.60 -13.36 4.05
N ASP A 84 -0.95 -14.42 4.77
CA ASP A 84 -2.02 -14.40 5.77
C ASP A 84 -1.64 -13.57 6.99
N LEU A 85 -0.37 -13.60 7.38
CA LEU A 85 0.14 -12.82 8.49
C LEU A 85 0.11 -11.31 8.20
N PHE A 86 0.56 -10.90 7.00
CA PHE A 86 0.72 -9.48 6.67
C PHE A 86 -0.57 -8.84 6.15
N ASN A 87 -1.32 -9.55 5.31
CA ASN A 87 -2.51 -9.06 4.65
C ASN A 87 -3.67 -10.07 4.70
N PRO A 88 -4.18 -10.45 5.87
CA PRO A 88 -5.22 -11.47 5.98
C PRO A 88 -6.53 -11.09 5.26
N ASN A 89 -6.81 -9.79 5.07
CA ASN A 89 -8.01 -9.33 4.38
C ASN A 89 -7.96 -9.45 2.86
N THR A 90 -6.75 -9.40 2.28
CA THR A 90 -6.59 -9.31 0.81
C THR A 90 -5.65 -10.36 0.24
N HIS A 91 -4.83 -11.01 1.06
CA HIS A 91 -3.77 -11.95 0.67
C HIS A 91 -2.84 -11.40 -0.41
N THR A 92 -2.70 -10.06 -0.48
CA THR A 92 -1.81 -9.40 -1.43
C THR A 92 -0.36 -9.43 -0.95
N CYS A 93 0.57 -9.39 -1.91
CA CYS A 93 2.00 -9.45 -1.63
C CYS A 93 2.51 -8.15 -1.02
N VAL A 94 3.26 -8.26 0.07
CA VAL A 94 4.07 -7.16 0.62
C VAL A 94 5.40 -7.12 -0.13
N LEU A 95 5.76 -5.97 -0.67
CA LEU A 95 7.02 -5.79 -1.38
C LEU A 95 8.09 -5.28 -0.41
N VAL A 96 9.10 -6.09 -0.15
CA VAL A 96 10.23 -5.75 0.72
C VAL A 96 11.54 -5.75 -0.07
N ARG A 97 12.57 -5.04 0.40
CA ARG A 97 13.84 -4.95 -0.32
C ARG A 97 14.84 -5.99 0.10
N THR A 98 14.83 -6.38 1.35
CA THR A 98 15.83 -7.30 1.93
C THR A 98 15.17 -8.38 2.77
N GLN A 99 15.90 -9.47 2.99
CA GLN A 99 15.46 -10.51 3.94
C GLN A 99 15.29 -9.96 5.35
N GLN A 100 16.13 -9.00 5.75
CA GLN A 100 16.03 -8.35 7.06
C GLN A 100 14.71 -7.57 7.22
N ASP A 101 14.25 -6.88 6.16
CA ASP A 101 12.96 -6.19 6.18
C ASP A 101 11.82 -7.17 6.38
N LEU A 102 11.86 -8.32 5.67
CA LEU A 102 10.84 -9.36 5.81
C LEU A 102 10.83 -9.95 7.23
N ASP A 103 11.99 -10.25 7.78
CA ASP A 103 12.11 -10.81 9.13
C ASP A 103 11.66 -9.80 10.21
N LEU A 104 11.91 -8.51 9.98
CA LEU A 104 11.39 -7.44 10.83
C LEU A 104 9.86 -7.36 10.73
N CYS A 105 9.30 -7.42 9.53
CA CYS A 105 7.85 -7.48 9.33
C CYS A 105 7.24 -8.68 10.06
N ARG A 106 7.79 -9.89 9.90
CA ARG A 106 7.34 -11.08 10.64
C ARG A 106 7.33 -10.85 12.15
N LYS A 107 8.40 -10.26 12.69
CA LYS A 107 8.50 -9.96 14.11
C LYS A 107 7.43 -8.98 14.59
N ILE A 108 7.20 -7.91 13.83
CA ILE A 108 6.19 -6.89 14.15
C ILE A 108 4.79 -7.49 14.11
N TYR A 109 4.41 -8.15 13.02
CA TYR A 109 3.06 -8.68 12.84
C TYR A 109 2.74 -9.88 13.75
N ASN A 110 3.75 -10.64 14.19
CA ASN A 110 3.56 -11.66 15.23
C ASN A 110 3.39 -11.07 16.64
N SER A 111 3.93 -9.87 16.88
CA SER A 111 3.81 -9.20 18.19
C SER A 111 2.60 -8.28 18.31
N SER A 112 2.11 -7.77 17.19
CA SER A 112 1.03 -6.78 17.15
C SER A 112 0.02 -7.17 16.07
N PRO A 113 -1.27 -7.36 16.43
CA PRO A 113 -2.30 -7.71 15.44
C PRO A 113 -2.49 -6.55 14.46
N ILE A 114 -2.98 -6.90 13.27
CA ILE A 114 -3.41 -5.90 12.29
C ILE A 114 -4.56 -5.06 12.85
N LEU A 115 -4.68 -3.83 12.35
CA LEU A 115 -5.59 -2.84 12.88
C LEU A 115 -7.07 -3.23 12.76
N LEU A 116 -7.42 -3.91 11.66
CA LEU A 116 -8.74 -4.41 11.35
C LEU A 116 -8.62 -5.72 10.59
N ASN A 117 -9.11 -6.82 11.14
CA ASN A 117 -9.18 -8.11 10.46
C ASN A 117 -10.66 -8.47 10.18
N GLU A 118 -11.02 -8.49 8.89
CA GLU A 118 -12.37 -8.78 8.39
C GLU A 118 -12.59 -10.28 8.09
N THR A 119 -11.52 -11.09 8.05
CA THR A 119 -11.50 -12.48 7.58
C THR A 119 -11.23 -13.48 8.70
N THR A 120 -11.80 -13.29 9.88
CA THR A 120 -11.64 -14.28 10.96
C THR A 120 -12.43 -15.57 10.66
N GLU A 121 -11.88 -16.73 11.04
CA GLU A 121 -12.55 -18.06 10.89
C GLU A 121 -13.95 -18.10 11.52
N SER A 122 -14.19 -17.29 12.54
CA SER A 122 -15.49 -17.16 13.20
C SER A 122 -16.50 -16.30 12.43
N GLY A 123 -16.10 -15.68 11.32
CA GLY A 123 -16.92 -14.70 10.59
C GLY A 123 -17.15 -13.39 11.35
N VAL A 124 -16.45 -13.18 12.47
CA VAL A 124 -16.54 -11.97 13.29
C VAL A 124 -15.35 -11.06 12.96
N THR A 125 -15.62 -9.84 12.55
CA THR A 125 -14.59 -8.83 12.32
C THR A 125 -13.85 -8.53 13.62
N ASN A 126 -12.53 -8.69 13.62
CA ASN A 126 -11.69 -8.28 14.73
C ASN A 126 -11.27 -6.81 14.56
N ASN A 127 -11.92 -5.93 15.29
CA ASN A 127 -11.70 -4.47 15.28
C ASN A 127 -11.63 -3.93 16.71
N PRO A 128 -10.55 -4.22 17.45
CA PRO A 128 -10.44 -3.87 18.87
C PRO A 128 -10.44 -2.35 19.11
N TRP A 129 -10.08 -1.56 18.12
CA TRP A 129 -10.01 -0.11 18.18
C TRP A 129 -11.25 0.59 17.66
N ASN A 130 -12.27 -0.17 17.22
CA ASN A 130 -13.49 0.35 16.60
C ASN A 130 -13.20 1.35 15.45
N ILE A 131 -12.21 1.02 14.60
CA ILE A 131 -11.78 1.86 13.49
C ILE A 131 -12.70 1.63 12.29
N ARG A 132 -13.01 2.72 11.60
CA ARG A 132 -13.70 2.70 10.32
C ARG A 132 -12.87 3.42 9.27
N PHE A 133 -12.54 2.74 8.19
CA PHE A 133 -11.86 3.34 7.05
C PHE A 133 -12.86 4.02 6.12
N MET A 134 -12.48 5.19 5.62
CA MET A 134 -13.15 5.89 4.54
C MET A 134 -12.11 6.22 3.47
N SER A 135 -12.44 6.00 2.21
CA SER A 135 -11.52 6.28 1.10
C SER A 135 -11.20 7.78 1.00
N ARG A 136 -12.15 8.62 1.33
CA ARG A 136 -12.03 10.08 1.35
C ARG A 136 -13.14 10.68 2.20
N MET A 137 -12.85 11.80 2.85
CA MET A 137 -13.85 12.57 3.59
C MET A 137 -14.68 13.44 2.63
N PHE A 138 -14.01 14.11 1.69
CA PHE A 138 -14.62 14.95 0.65
C PHE A 138 -13.92 14.73 -0.68
N HIS A 139 -14.67 14.88 -1.77
CA HIS A 139 -14.15 14.85 -3.12
C HIS A 139 -14.32 16.22 -3.78
N MET A 140 -13.22 16.87 -4.16
CA MET A 140 -13.20 18.26 -4.63
C MET A 140 -14.12 18.53 -5.83
N SER A 141 -14.36 17.51 -6.68
CA SER A 141 -15.26 17.66 -7.85
C SER A 141 -16.69 17.24 -7.54
N GLU A 142 -16.87 16.10 -6.86
CA GLU A 142 -18.21 15.55 -6.59
C GLU A 142 -18.95 16.34 -5.50
N ASP A 143 -18.21 16.82 -4.49
CA ASP A 143 -18.72 17.57 -3.35
C ASP A 143 -18.48 19.08 -3.49
N SER A 144 -18.21 19.57 -4.71
CA SER A 144 -17.86 20.98 -4.96
C SER A 144 -18.91 21.98 -4.45
N GLY A 145 -20.19 21.57 -4.42
CA GLY A 145 -21.29 22.37 -3.88
C GLY A 145 -21.26 22.59 -2.36
N LEU A 146 -20.43 21.81 -1.62
CA LEU A 146 -20.25 21.96 -0.18
C LEU A 146 -19.16 22.96 0.20
N PHE A 147 -18.30 23.37 -0.78
CA PHE A 147 -17.17 24.23 -0.51
C PHE A 147 -17.49 25.69 -0.81
N HIS A 148 -17.17 26.54 0.13
CA HIS A 148 -17.34 28.00 0.01
C HIS A 148 -15.98 28.66 -0.04
N SER A 149 -15.78 29.62 -0.97
CA SER A 149 -14.54 30.37 -1.10
C SER A 149 -14.42 31.51 -0.09
N GLU A 150 -15.54 31.89 0.52
CA GLU A 150 -15.59 32.97 1.49
C GLU A 150 -16.05 32.44 2.85
N TYR A 151 -15.29 32.79 3.87
CA TYR A 151 -15.63 32.47 5.25
C TYR A 151 -16.54 33.55 5.81
N ASP A 152 -17.87 33.31 5.80
CA ASP A 152 -18.87 34.31 6.13
C ASP A 152 -19.78 33.92 7.32
N SER A 153 -19.62 32.75 7.91
CA SER A 153 -20.54 32.37 8.95
C SER A 153 -19.92 31.45 10.00
N ASP A 154 -20.43 31.52 11.22
CA ASP A 154 -20.11 30.61 12.33
C ASP A 154 -20.47 29.14 12.03
N SER A 155 -21.18 28.88 10.93
CA SER A 155 -21.58 27.54 10.49
C SER A 155 -20.57 26.86 9.57
N LEU A 156 -19.57 27.58 9.04
CA LEU A 156 -18.54 27.05 8.17
C LEU A 156 -17.27 26.73 8.96
N VAL A 157 -16.63 25.63 8.59
CA VAL A 157 -15.34 25.23 9.15
C VAL A 157 -14.29 25.18 8.07
N PRO A 158 -13.01 25.49 8.37
CA PRO A 158 -11.93 25.38 7.40
C PRO A 158 -11.80 23.97 6.87
N LEU A 159 -11.66 23.80 5.54
CA LEU A 159 -11.40 22.51 4.92
C LEU A 159 -10.03 22.00 5.36
N TYR A 160 -10.02 20.86 6.02
CA TYR A 160 -8.79 20.24 6.53
C TYR A 160 -8.03 19.55 5.39
N GLN A 161 -6.74 19.83 5.27
CA GLN A 161 -5.87 19.25 4.24
C GLN A 161 -4.74 18.44 4.90
N GLY A 162 -4.25 17.41 4.21
CA GLY A 162 -3.20 16.54 4.74
C GLY A 162 -1.92 17.28 5.16
N ARG A 163 -1.59 18.42 4.50
CA ARG A 163 -0.44 19.27 4.88
C ARG A 163 -0.61 20.06 6.18
N MET A 164 -1.82 20.08 6.74
CA MET A 164 -2.11 20.69 8.04
C MET A 164 -1.83 19.76 9.21
N ILE A 165 -1.52 18.50 8.93
CA ILE A 165 -1.29 17.45 9.91
C ILE A 165 0.17 17.04 9.85
N HIS A 166 0.80 16.82 10.99
CA HIS A 166 2.08 16.15 11.10
C HIS A 166 1.94 14.95 12.03
N GLN A 167 2.92 14.06 12.03
CA GLN A 167 2.95 12.92 12.94
C GLN A 167 2.88 13.43 14.39
N PHE A 168 1.86 12.99 15.13
CA PHE A 168 1.56 13.38 16.51
C PHE A 168 1.09 14.84 16.71
N ASP A 169 0.88 15.61 15.63
CA ASP A 169 0.36 16.98 15.73
C ASP A 169 -0.72 17.20 14.66
N ASN A 170 -1.96 17.27 15.10
CA ASN A 170 -3.11 17.50 14.22
C ASN A 170 -3.40 18.98 13.93
N ARG A 171 -2.55 19.89 14.43
CA ARG A 171 -2.63 21.34 14.22
C ARG A 171 -1.29 21.91 13.74
N TRP A 172 -0.55 21.11 13.01
CA TRP A 172 0.78 21.45 12.50
C TRP A 172 0.82 22.72 11.65
N ALA A 173 -0.17 22.92 10.81
CA ALA A 173 -0.23 24.07 9.93
C ALA A 173 -1.67 24.58 9.75
N THR A 174 -1.79 25.85 9.41
CA THR A 174 -3.05 26.50 9.05
C THR A 174 -2.88 27.41 7.85
N TYR A 175 -3.96 27.86 7.25
CA TYR A 175 -3.96 28.87 6.22
C TYR A 175 -4.26 30.23 6.80
N GLU A 176 -3.37 31.18 6.58
CA GLU A 176 -3.58 32.60 6.90
C GLU A 176 -3.84 33.39 5.63
N LYS A 177 -4.83 34.30 5.67
CA LYS A 177 -5.06 35.25 4.59
C LYS A 177 -3.88 36.23 4.51
N ILE A 178 -3.38 36.41 3.30
CA ILE A 178 -2.39 37.45 3.02
C ILE A 178 -3.16 38.72 2.63
N ASN A 179 -3.19 39.74 3.50
CA ASN A 179 -3.72 41.09 3.25
C ASN A 179 -4.87 41.10 2.24
N ASP A 180 -6.10 41.28 2.56
CA ASP A 180 -7.29 41.41 1.69
C ASP A 180 -7.29 40.63 0.33
N SER A 181 -6.28 39.81 0.09
CA SER A 181 -6.20 38.98 -1.10
C SER A 181 -7.01 37.69 -0.94
N LYS A 182 -7.49 37.14 -2.07
CA LYS A 182 -8.12 35.81 -2.06
C LYS A 182 -7.09 34.66 -1.86
N GLU A 183 -5.82 35.00 -1.74
CA GLU A 183 -4.73 34.04 -1.55
C GLU A 183 -4.50 33.79 -0.05
N ALA A 184 -4.38 32.52 0.30
CA ALA A 184 -4.00 32.09 1.64
C ALA A 184 -2.63 31.42 1.62
N ARG A 185 -1.80 31.72 2.60
CA ARG A 185 -0.49 31.14 2.80
C ARG A 185 -0.56 30.06 3.87
N LEU A 186 0.05 28.90 3.60
CA LEU A 186 0.25 27.88 4.64
C LEU A 186 1.32 28.37 5.63
N VAL A 187 0.98 28.34 6.92
CA VAL A 187 1.87 28.68 8.04
C VAL A 187 1.94 27.48 8.99
N THR A 188 3.16 27.14 9.42
CA THR A 188 3.47 26.07 10.38
C THR A 188 3.84 26.67 11.75
#